data_70568d4f222549bcbfcca7e2a7cca245
#
_entry.id   70568d4f222549bcbfcca7e2a7cca245
#
_cell.length_a   1.000
_cell.length_b   1.000
_cell.length_c   1.000
_cell.angle_alpha   90.00
_cell.angle_beta   90.00
_cell.angle_gamma   90.00
#
_symmetry.space_group_name_H-M   'P 1'
#
loop_
_entity.id
_entity.type
_entity.pdbx_description
1 polymer ?
#
loop_
_entity_poly.entity_id
_entity_poly.type
_entity_poly.pdbx_seq_one_letter_code
_entity_poly.pdbx_strand_id
1 'polypeptide(L)'
;MGIRERPTYAAGGMQQSGHPAPAPVNGPFGFVVIDKPAGLTSHACVSRLRRSYGLKRVGHGGTLDPAVTGVLPIALGPATRLLPYLPGEKTYTGVIQLGRRTSSDDLDGELLEQRAWPSLREAELNSSLEAFRGAIEQRPPQVSAVHVDGERAHAKARRGEAMDLPPRAVTVHRLELLDWDAALGQLSIEVHCSAGTYIRSIARDLGDRIGCGGCLASLRRTQALGFHAHQAHPLPERDAVPPDPLSPLLAPVSYTHLTLPTISCV
;
A
#
# COMPACT_ATOMS: atom_id res chain seq x y z
N MET A 1 3.85 -40.81 -74.37
CA MET A 1 4.43 -39.65 -73.76
C MET A 1 3.31 -39.01 -72.92
N GLY A 2 3.18 -39.40 -71.67
CA GLY A 2 2.04 -39.03 -70.79
C GLY A 2 2.45 -37.91 -69.85
N ILE A 3 1.73 -36.83 -69.94
CA ILE A 3 1.89 -35.69 -69.04
C ILE A 3 1.04 -35.96 -67.76
N ARG A 4 1.68 -36.09 -66.61
CA ARG A 4 1.02 -36.22 -65.29
C ARG A 4 0.64 -34.83 -64.80
N GLU A 5 -0.65 -34.61 -64.65
CA GLU A 5 -1.20 -33.45 -63.97
C GLU A 5 -0.89 -33.51 -62.44
N ARG A 6 -0.48 -32.36 -61.86
CA ARG A 6 -0.26 -32.20 -60.41
C ARG A 6 -1.61 -31.86 -59.75
N PRO A 7 -1.89 -32.40 -58.54
CA PRO A 7 -3.10 -32.01 -57.83
C PRO A 7 -2.95 -30.63 -57.26
N THR A 8 -3.94 -29.78 -57.47
CA THR A 8 -4.12 -28.46 -56.85
C THR A 8 -4.57 -28.66 -55.40
N TYR A 9 -3.76 -28.19 -54.44
CA TYR A 9 -4.15 -28.09 -53.05
C TYR A 9 -5.15 -26.95 -52.89
N ALA A 10 -6.38 -27.29 -52.48
CA ALA A 10 -7.37 -26.32 -52.05
C ALA A 10 -6.89 -25.64 -50.73
N ALA A 11 -6.85 -24.31 -50.76
CA ALA A 11 -6.56 -23.51 -49.57
C ALA A 11 -7.70 -23.70 -48.54
N GLY A 12 -7.44 -24.49 -47.51
CA GLY A 12 -8.32 -24.62 -46.35
C GLY A 12 -8.40 -23.27 -45.63
N GLY A 13 -9.60 -22.68 -45.63
CA GLY A 13 -9.87 -21.45 -44.86
C GLY A 13 -9.61 -21.69 -43.39
N MET A 14 -8.64 -20.99 -42.82
CA MET A 14 -8.47 -20.86 -41.37
C MET A 14 -9.71 -20.16 -40.84
N GLN A 15 -10.61 -20.90 -40.19
CA GLN A 15 -11.62 -20.35 -39.33
C GLN A 15 -10.89 -19.66 -38.16
N GLN A 16 -10.87 -18.33 -38.16
CA GLN A 16 -10.51 -17.56 -37.00
C GLN A 16 -11.52 -17.90 -35.91
N SER A 17 -11.08 -18.63 -34.90
CA SER A 17 -11.83 -18.80 -33.65
C SER A 17 -11.95 -17.44 -32.99
N GLY A 18 -13.02 -16.72 -33.29
CA GLY A 18 -13.36 -15.46 -32.70
C GLY A 18 -13.54 -15.69 -31.19
N HIS A 19 -12.62 -15.19 -30.39
CA HIS A 19 -12.87 -15.06 -28.94
C HIS A 19 -14.11 -14.17 -28.81
N PRO A 20 -15.13 -14.59 -28.06
CA PRO A 20 -16.30 -13.76 -27.84
C PRO A 20 -15.84 -12.44 -27.24
N ALA A 21 -16.31 -11.32 -27.80
CA ALA A 21 -16.07 -10.00 -27.26
C ALA A 21 -16.44 -10.01 -25.77
N PRO A 22 -15.61 -9.42 -24.90
CA PRO A 22 -15.91 -9.38 -23.48
C PRO A 22 -17.29 -8.72 -23.29
N ALA A 23 -18.14 -9.36 -22.47
CA ALA A 23 -19.46 -8.84 -22.17
C ALA A 23 -19.36 -7.38 -21.68
N PRO A 24 -20.29 -6.50 -22.08
CA PRO A 24 -20.28 -5.11 -21.65
C PRO A 24 -20.24 -5.03 -20.13
N VAL A 25 -19.33 -4.19 -19.61
CA VAL A 25 -19.21 -3.97 -18.18
C VAL A 25 -20.42 -3.16 -17.72
N ASN A 26 -21.41 -3.84 -17.19
CA ASN A 26 -22.59 -3.19 -16.62
C ASN A 26 -22.23 -2.61 -15.25
N GLY A 27 -22.24 -1.27 -15.12
CA GLY A 27 -21.98 -0.52 -13.89
C GLY A 27 -20.65 0.23 -13.87
N PRO A 28 -20.43 1.08 -12.88
CA PRO A 28 -19.23 1.87 -12.73
C PRO A 28 -18.00 0.99 -12.54
N PHE A 29 -16.93 1.27 -13.26
CA PHE A 29 -15.64 0.61 -13.11
C PHE A 29 -14.51 1.63 -13.21
N GLY A 30 -13.40 1.35 -12.55
CA GLY A 30 -12.24 2.25 -12.49
C GLY A 30 -11.67 2.34 -11.09
N PHE A 31 -11.03 3.45 -10.79
CA PHE A 31 -10.45 3.73 -9.48
C PHE A 31 -11.12 4.93 -8.84
N VAL A 32 -11.35 4.86 -7.54
CA VAL A 32 -11.71 5.99 -6.70
C VAL A 32 -10.64 6.14 -5.64
N VAL A 33 -10.08 7.33 -5.52
CA VAL A 33 -9.08 7.62 -4.50
C VAL A 33 -9.80 8.26 -3.32
N ILE A 34 -9.74 7.61 -2.18
CA ILE A 34 -10.35 8.10 -0.94
C ILE A 34 -9.30 8.67 -0.01
N ASP A 35 -9.54 9.84 0.54
CA ASP A 35 -8.85 10.33 1.72
C ASP A 35 -9.44 9.59 2.93
N LYS A 36 -8.79 8.49 3.33
CA LYS A 36 -9.26 7.68 4.44
C LYS A 36 -9.18 8.49 5.74
N PRO A 37 -10.30 8.70 6.45
CA PRO A 37 -10.25 9.34 7.75
C PRO A 37 -9.66 8.41 8.82
N ALA A 38 -9.20 8.97 9.93
CA ALA A 38 -8.84 8.22 11.13
C ALA A 38 -10.04 7.45 11.70
N GLY A 39 -9.78 6.39 12.46
CA GLY A 39 -10.77 5.59 13.16
C GLY A 39 -11.46 4.50 12.31
N LEU A 40 -11.30 4.51 11.00
CA LEU A 40 -11.89 3.51 10.11
C LEU A 40 -10.83 2.55 9.53
N THR A 41 -11.19 1.28 9.41
CA THR A 41 -10.36 0.32 8.66
C THR A 41 -10.48 0.55 7.15
N SER A 42 -9.45 0.17 6.38
CA SER A 42 -9.53 0.18 4.91
C SER A 42 -10.71 -0.66 4.39
N HIS A 43 -11.03 -1.77 5.06
CA HIS A 43 -12.17 -2.61 4.71
C HIS A 43 -13.52 -1.91 4.96
N ALA A 44 -13.64 -1.11 6.00
CA ALA A 44 -14.85 -0.31 6.27
C ALA A 44 -15.10 0.70 5.14
N CYS A 45 -14.05 1.35 4.61
CA CYS A 45 -14.14 2.22 3.45
C CYS A 45 -14.60 1.46 2.19
N VAL A 46 -14.01 0.30 1.92
CA VAL A 46 -14.44 -0.59 0.81
C VAL A 46 -15.91 -0.99 0.97
N SER A 47 -16.34 -1.37 2.17
CA SER A 47 -17.73 -1.78 2.43
C SER A 47 -18.72 -0.64 2.25
N ARG A 48 -18.33 0.59 2.57
CA ARG A 48 -19.14 1.79 2.33
C ARG A 48 -19.29 2.04 0.84
N LEU A 49 -18.17 2.11 0.08
CA LEU A 49 -18.22 2.34 -1.36
C LEU A 49 -18.91 1.21 -2.12
N ARG A 50 -18.75 -0.05 -1.68
CA ARG A 50 -19.48 -1.18 -2.27
C ARG A 50 -21.01 -0.96 -2.23
N ARG A 51 -21.51 -0.40 -1.14
CA ARG A 51 -22.95 -0.05 -1.01
C ARG A 51 -23.31 1.16 -1.87
N SER A 52 -22.51 2.24 -1.79
CA SER A 52 -22.80 3.48 -2.53
C SER A 52 -22.85 3.28 -4.05
N TYR A 53 -21.99 2.40 -4.59
CA TYR A 53 -21.98 2.07 -6.03
C TYR A 53 -22.89 0.88 -6.41
N GLY A 54 -23.49 0.19 -5.47
CA GLY A 54 -24.28 -1.02 -5.75
C GLY A 54 -23.46 -2.18 -6.33
N LEU A 55 -22.15 -2.24 -6.08
CA LEU A 55 -21.23 -3.20 -6.67
C LEU A 55 -20.92 -4.36 -5.73
N LYS A 56 -20.81 -5.58 -6.26
CA LYS A 56 -20.34 -6.75 -5.51
C LYS A 56 -18.81 -6.78 -5.37
N ARG A 57 -18.08 -6.36 -6.43
CA ARG A 57 -16.62 -6.41 -6.49
C ARG A 57 -16.04 -5.01 -6.26
N VAL A 58 -15.43 -4.80 -5.11
CA VAL A 58 -14.70 -3.59 -4.73
C VAL A 58 -13.50 -4.01 -3.89
N GLY A 59 -12.33 -3.45 -4.16
CA GLY A 59 -11.09 -3.79 -3.45
C GLY A 59 -10.20 -2.56 -3.27
N HIS A 60 -9.28 -2.58 -2.29
CA HIS A 60 -8.34 -1.48 -2.07
C HIS A 60 -6.91 -1.86 -2.41
N GLY A 61 -6.11 -0.87 -2.76
CA GLY A 61 -4.71 -0.99 -3.14
C GLY A 61 -3.72 -0.80 -1.97
N GLY A 62 -3.87 -1.58 -0.91
CA GLY A 62 -2.96 -1.55 0.26
C GLY A 62 -3.64 -1.03 1.51
N THR A 63 -3.53 -1.83 2.57
CA THR A 63 -4.12 -1.55 3.88
C THR A 63 -3.51 -0.30 4.51
N LEU A 64 -4.35 0.48 5.17
CA LEU A 64 -3.99 1.48 6.18
C LEU A 64 -4.57 1.04 7.52
N ASP A 65 -3.78 1.17 8.58
CA ASP A 65 -4.25 0.93 9.95
C ASP A 65 -5.36 1.92 10.32
N PRO A 66 -6.21 1.64 11.31
CA PRO A 66 -7.35 2.49 11.64
C PRO A 66 -6.98 3.95 11.92
N ALA A 67 -5.93 4.21 12.69
CA ALA A 67 -5.46 5.55 13.02
C ALA A 67 -4.83 6.29 11.83
N VAL A 68 -4.30 5.56 10.84
CA VAL A 68 -3.61 6.14 9.68
C VAL A 68 -4.60 6.75 8.71
N THR A 69 -4.28 7.95 8.20
CA THR A 69 -5.11 8.70 7.25
C THR A 69 -4.52 8.71 5.84
N GLY A 70 -5.26 9.28 4.88
CA GLY A 70 -4.75 9.65 3.55
C GLY A 70 -5.14 8.70 2.43
N VAL A 71 -4.35 8.72 1.38
CA VAL A 71 -4.63 8.12 0.07
C VAL A 71 -4.92 6.63 0.15
N LEU A 72 -6.15 6.24 -0.13
CA LEU A 72 -6.60 4.85 -0.24
C LEU A 72 -7.22 4.63 -1.63
N PRO A 73 -6.45 4.15 -2.61
CA PRO A 73 -6.99 3.79 -3.91
C PRO A 73 -7.92 2.60 -3.80
N ILE A 74 -9.13 2.74 -4.33
CA ILE A 74 -10.17 1.71 -4.33
C ILE A 74 -10.56 1.40 -5.77
N ALA A 75 -10.45 0.13 -6.13
CA ALA A 75 -10.82 -0.37 -7.44
C ALA A 75 -12.26 -0.87 -7.45
N LEU A 76 -13.04 -0.48 -8.46
CA LEU A 76 -14.44 -0.82 -8.68
C LEU A 76 -14.59 -1.84 -9.79
N GLY A 77 -15.41 -2.85 -9.58
CA GLY A 77 -15.74 -3.85 -10.58
C GLY A 77 -14.53 -4.58 -11.15
N PRO A 78 -14.42 -4.70 -12.49
CA PRO A 78 -13.30 -5.35 -13.16
C PRO A 78 -11.92 -4.73 -12.86
N ALA A 79 -11.85 -3.43 -12.52
CA ALA A 79 -10.59 -2.75 -12.21
C ALA A 79 -9.85 -3.37 -11.00
N THR A 80 -10.53 -4.14 -10.15
CA THR A 80 -9.88 -4.89 -9.05
C THR A 80 -8.78 -5.84 -9.55
N ARG A 81 -8.85 -6.31 -10.80
CA ARG A 81 -7.82 -7.15 -11.40
C ARG A 81 -6.55 -6.40 -11.77
N LEU A 82 -6.61 -5.07 -11.84
CA LEU A 82 -5.47 -4.22 -12.17
C LEU A 82 -4.61 -3.88 -10.94
N LEU A 83 -5.13 -4.02 -9.72
CA LEU A 83 -4.42 -3.69 -8.48
C LEU A 83 -3.02 -4.32 -8.37
N PRO A 84 -2.79 -5.60 -8.74
CA PRO A 84 -1.46 -6.20 -8.67
C PRO A 84 -0.44 -5.63 -9.67
N TYR A 85 -0.89 -4.93 -10.70
CA TYR A 85 -0.05 -4.38 -11.77
C TYR A 85 0.27 -2.89 -11.58
N LEU A 86 -0.31 -2.25 -10.58
CA LEU A 86 -0.02 -0.86 -10.26
C LEU A 86 1.32 -0.74 -9.51
N PRO A 87 2.00 0.43 -9.59
CA PRO A 87 3.24 0.67 -8.86
C PRO A 87 3.08 0.38 -7.36
N GLY A 88 3.99 -0.41 -6.79
CA GLY A 88 3.90 -0.82 -5.38
C GLY A 88 4.29 0.26 -4.37
N GLU A 89 4.94 1.32 -4.84
CA GLU A 89 5.52 2.38 -4.02
C GLU A 89 4.49 3.24 -3.30
N LYS A 90 4.90 3.79 -2.17
CA LYS A 90 4.06 4.62 -1.30
C LYS A 90 4.88 5.74 -0.71
N THR A 91 4.23 6.91 -0.52
CA THR A 91 4.81 8.03 0.22
C THR A 91 3.93 8.34 1.42
N TYR A 92 4.60 8.65 2.52
CA TYR A 92 3.96 8.98 3.79
C TYR A 92 4.59 10.23 4.40
N THR A 93 3.79 11.01 5.12
CA THR A 93 4.25 11.94 6.15
C THR A 93 3.83 11.40 7.50
N GLY A 94 4.66 11.54 8.52
CA GLY A 94 4.36 11.00 9.84
C GLY A 94 5.17 11.65 10.95
N VAL A 95 4.77 11.38 12.18
CA VAL A 95 5.45 11.84 13.38
C VAL A 95 5.91 10.63 14.18
N ILE A 96 7.19 10.57 14.49
CA ILE A 96 7.79 9.59 15.40
C ILE A 96 7.89 10.22 16.78
N GLN A 97 7.43 9.52 17.81
CA GLN A 97 7.59 9.87 19.21
C GLN A 97 8.77 9.09 19.79
N LEU A 98 9.80 9.78 20.21
CA LEU A 98 10.90 9.20 20.98
C LEU A 98 10.51 9.03 22.47
N GLY A 99 11.21 8.15 23.16
CA GLY A 99 11.05 7.92 24.59
C GLY A 99 9.87 7.03 24.96
N ARG A 100 9.20 6.38 23.99
CA ARG A 100 8.07 5.48 24.25
C ARG A 100 8.19 4.20 23.44
N ARG A 101 7.96 3.07 24.10
CA ARG A 101 7.75 1.76 23.44
C ARG A 101 6.33 1.30 23.68
N THR A 102 5.67 0.82 22.66
CA THR A 102 4.30 0.32 22.75
C THR A 102 4.20 -1.07 22.10
N SER A 103 3.16 -1.81 22.45
CA SER A 103 2.95 -3.17 21.97
C SER A 103 2.65 -3.27 20.46
N SER A 104 2.24 -2.17 19.83
CA SER A 104 1.90 -2.12 18.38
C SER A 104 2.88 -1.26 17.57
N ASP A 105 3.94 -0.73 18.19
CA ASP A 105 4.89 0.23 17.61
C ASP A 105 4.23 1.56 17.16
N ASP A 106 3.01 1.87 17.65
CA ASP A 106 2.29 3.13 17.48
C ASP A 106 1.60 3.55 18.81
N LEU A 107 1.00 4.74 18.85
CA LEU A 107 0.35 5.24 20.08
C LEU A 107 -0.95 4.52 20.46
N ASP A 108 -1.53 3.71 19.58
CA ASP A 108 -2.74 2.93 19.87
C ASP A 108 -2.43 1.70 20.75
N GLY A 109 -1.14 1.27 20.80
CA GLY A 109 -0.69 0.14 21.57
C GLY A 109 -0.55 0.44 23.08
N GLU A 110 -0.55 -0.64 23.88
CA GLU A 110 -0.24 -0.56 25.30
C GLU A 110 1.18 -0.01 25.51
N LEU A 111 1.35 0.92 26.45
CA LEU A 111 2.66 1.46 26.82
C LEU A 111 3.48 0.37 27.54
N LEU A 112 4.58 -0.05 26.94
CA LEU A 112 5.49 -1.04 27.51
C LEU A 112 6.63 -0.39 28.30
N GLU A 113 7.13 0.76 27.81
CA GLU A 113 8.24 1.46 28.42
C GLU A 113 8.20 2.95 28.08
N GLN A 114 8.63 3.77 29.04
CA GLN A 114 8.84 5.20 28.83
C GLN A 114 10.21 5.60 29.41
N ARG A 115 10.99 6.31 28.59
CA ARG A 115 12.32 6.80 28.91
C ARG A 115 12.47 8.26 28.46
N ALA A 116 13.37 8.99 29.10
CA ALA A 116 13.81 10.27 28.57
C ALA A 116 14.64 10.06 27.32
N TRP A 117 14.50 10.94 26.33
CA TRP A 117 15.37 10.96 25.16
C TRP A 117 16.57 11.89 25.40
N PRO A 118 17.73 11.60 24.79
CA PRO A 118 18.90 12.46 24.93
C PRO A 118 18.70 13.81 24.23
N SER A 119 19.51 14.80 24.61
CA SER A 119 19.57 16.05 23.83
C SER A 119 20.19 15.75 22.45
N LEU A 120 19.41 15.97 21.39
CA LEU A 120 19.77 15.65 20.01
C LEU A 120 19.71 16.89 19.14
N ARG A 121 20.73 17.05 18.29
CA ARG A 121 20.70 18.02 17.19
C ARG A 121 20.13 17.36 15.94
N GLU A 122 19.56 18.14 15.04
CA GLU A 122 19.04 17.64 13.76
C GLU A 122 20.07 16.83 12.96
N ALA A 123 21.35 17.25 12.99
CA ALA A 123 22.43 16.51 12.30
C ALA A 123 22.62 15.09 12.84
N GLU A 124 22.46 14.87 14.15
CA GLU A 124 22.55 13.54 14.79
C GLU A 124 21.34 12.68 14.46
N LEU A 125 20.16 13.29 14.41
CA LEU A 125 18.94 12.62 13.95
C LEU A 125 19.03 12.21 12.48
N ASN A 126 19.48 13.12 11.59
CA ASN A 126 19.71 12.81 10.20
C ASN A 126 20.72 11.68 10.00
N SER A 127 21.83 11.69 10.76
CA SER A 127 22.81 10.60 10.75
C SER A 127 22.19 9.27 11.22
N SER A 128 21.29 9.32 12.20
CA SER A 128 20.58 8.11 12.66
C SER A 128 19.60 7.58 11.61
N LEU A 129 18.94 8.45 10.86
CA LEU A 129 18.02 8.11 9.79
C LEU A 129 18.69 7.49 8.56
N GLU A 130 20.00 7.76 8.34
CA GLU A 130 20.76 7.16 7.22
C GLU A 130 20.69 5.63 7.23
N ALA A 131 20.68 5.00 8.40
CA ALA A 131 20.63 3.54 8.54
C ALA A 131 19.31 2.93 8.03
N PHE A 132 18.30 3.75 7.80
CA PHE A 132 16.97 3.32 7.32
C PHE A 132 16.73 3.67 5.86
N ARG A 133 17.74 4.17 5.12
CA ARG A 133 17.67 4.48 3.69
C ARG A 133 18.22 3.34 2.84
N GLY A 134 17.71 3.19 1.63
CA GLY A 134 18.11 2.14 0.70
C GLY A 134 17.46 0.79 1.00
N ALA A 135 18.14 -0.29 0.65
CA ALA A 135 17.71 -1.66 0.94
C ALA A 135 18.00 -2.00 2.40
N ILE A 136 16.97 -2.35 3.16
CA ILE A 136 17.09 -2.69 4.57
C ILE A 136 16.32 -3.98 4.90
N GLU A 137 16.77 -4.68 5.94
CA GLU A 137 16.05 -5.77 6.57
C GLU A 137 15.18 -5.20 7.70
N GLN A 138 13.88 -5.40 7.61
CA GLN A 138 12.93 -4.87 8.58
C GLN A 138 12.11 -5.99 9.23
N ARG A 139 12.08 -6.04 10.55
CA ARG A 139 11.18 -6.93 11.30
C ARG A 139 9.80 -6.28 11.40
N PRO A 140 8.73 -6.93 10.88
CA PRO A 140 7.37 -6.40 10.95
C PRO A 140 6.90 -6.19 12.40
N PRO A 141 5.95 -5.25 12.64
CA PRO A 141 5.31 -5.13 13.96
C PRO A 141 4.49 -6.39 14.29
N GLN A 142 4.32 -6.68 15.60
CA GLN A 142 3.52 -7.82 16.06
C GLN A 142 2.06 -7.72 15.55
N VAL A 143 1.51 -6.53 15.56
CA VAL A 143 0.18 -6.24 15.00
C VAL A 143 0.32 -5.90 13.51
N SER A 144 0.37 -6.91 12.66
CA SER A 144 0.51 -6.75 11.20
C SER A 144 -0.37 -7.71 10.41
N ALA A 145 -0.50 -7.45 9.09
CA ALA A 145 -1.23 -8.32 8.18
C ALA A 145 -0.39 -9.51 7.67
N VAL A 146 0.82 -9.70 8.17
CA VAL A 146 1.71 -10.82 7.84
C VAL A 146 1.04 -12.14 8.23
N HIS A 147 1.17 -13.16 7.39
CA HIS A 147 0.72 -14.52 7.71
C HIS A 147 1.86 -15.30 8.38
N VAL A 148 1.51 -15.96 9.50
CA VAL A 148 2.39 -16.86 10.25
C VAL A 148 1.60 -18.14 10.46
N ASP A 149 2.11 -19.25 9.96
CA ASP A 149 1.46 -20.58 10.05
C ASP A 149 0.01 -20.59 9.51
N GLY A 150 -0.25 -19.84 8.43
CA GLY A 150 -1.58 -19.77 7.80
C GLY A 150 -2.55 -18.78 8.45
N GLU A 151 -2.20 -18.15 9.58
CA GLU A 151 -3.01 -17.15 10.27
C GLU A 151 -2.35 -15.76 10.22
N ARG A 152 -3.15 -14.71 10.28
CA ARG A 152 -2.62 -13.34 10.28
C ARG A 152 -2.05 -12.97 11.64
N ALA A 153 -0.86 -12.36 11.67
CA ALA A 153 -0.16 -11.96 12.88
C ALA A 153 -1.03 -11.11 13.82
N HIS A 154 -1.82 -10.16 13.30
CA HIS A 154 -2.70 -9.36 14.15
C HIS A 154 -3.79 -10.18 14.88
N ALA A 155 -4.20 -11.34 14.36
CA ALA A 155 -5.16 -12.20 15.03
C ALA A 155 -4.51 -12.95 16.20
N LYS A 156 -3.29 -13.44 16.01
CA LYS A 156 -2.47 -14.04 17.08
C LYS A 156 -2.12 -13.03 18.17
N ALA A 157 -1.68 -11.80 17.77
CA ALA A 157 -1.35 -10.73 18.70
C ALA A 157 -2.52 -10.35 19.62
N ARG A 158 -3.77 -10.32 19.10
CA ARG A 158 -4.97 -10.08 19.92
C ARG A 158 -5.24 -11.14 20.99
N ARG A 159 -4.70 -12.33 20.82
CA ARG A 159 -4.77 -13.42 21.83
C ARG A 159 -3.57 -13.40 22.78
N GLY A 160 -2.70 -12.38 22.68
CA GLY A 160 -1.50 -12.26 23.50
C GLY A 160 -0.37 -13.20 23.11
N GLU A 161 -0.45 -13.83 21.92
CA GLU A 161 0.60 -14.73 21.43
C GLU A 161 1.76 -13.89 20.87
N ALA A 162 2.93 -13.98 21.50
CA ALA A 162 4.17 -13.43 20.95
C ALA A 162 4.63 -14.27 19.75
N MET A 163 5.03 -13.60 18.67
CA MET A 163 5.48 -14.26 17.45
C MET A 163 6.90 -13.81 17.11
N ASP A 164 7.72 -14.75 16.66
CA ASP A 164 8.98 -14.41 16.00
C ASP A 164 8.71 -14.15 14.51
N LEU A 165 8.54 -12.88 14.15
CA LEU A 165 8.34 -12.47 12.77
C LEU A 165 9.72 -12.32 12.10
N PRO A 166 10.04 -13.09 11.05
CA PRO A 166 11.32 -12.98 10.38
C PRO A 166 11.47 -11.61 9.73
N PRO A 167 12.69 -11.05 9.69
CA PRO A 167 12.99 -9.86 8.92
C PRO A 167 12.62 -10.03 7.45
N ARG A 168 12.30 -8.92 6.78
CA ARG A 168 11.97 -8.88 5.36
C ARG A 168 12.71 -7.75 4.68
N ALA A 169 13.25 -8.04 3.51
CA ALA A 169 13.87 -7.03 2.67
C ALA A 169 12.82 -6.03 2.18
N VAL A 170 13.08 -4.76 2.39
CA VAL A 170 12.30 -3.63 1.89
C VAL A 170 13.26 -2.54 1.41
N THR A 171 12.74 -1.60 0.60
CA THR A 171 13.53 -0.47 0.12
C THR A 171 12.89 0.84 0.55
N VAL A 172 13.66 1.68 1.24
CA VAL A 172 13.31 3.06 1.56
C VAL A 172 14.05 3.96 0.60
N HIS A 173 13.34 4.43 -0.45
CA HIS A 173 13.94 5.24 -1.52
C HIS A 173 14.33 6.64 -1.02
N ARG A 174 13.53 7.21 -0.10
CA ARG A 174 13.76 8.51 0.53
C ARG A 174 13.21 8.50 1.95
N LEU A 175 13.98 9.06 2.87
CA LEU A 175 13.57 9.31 4.25
C LEU A 175 14.17 10.65 4.66
N GLU A 176 13.32 11.63 4.93
CA GLU A 176 13.70 12.99 5.26
C GLU A 176 13.16 13.39 6.63
N LEU A 177 13.98 14.07 7.42
CA LEU A 177 13.56 14.80 8.60
C LEU A 177 12.98 16.13 8.13
N LEU A 178 11.72 16.39 8.42
CA LEU A 178 11.03 17.63 8.08
C LEU A 178 11.11 18.64 9.22
N ASP A 179 11.02 18.15 10.47
CA ASP A 179 11.02 18.99 11.66
C ASP A 179 11.42 18.17 12.90
N TRP A 180 12.00 18.81 13.91
CA TRP A 180 12.37 18.24 15.19
C TRP A 180 11.90 19.10 16.34
N ASP A 181 10.89 18.65 17.08
CA ASP A 181 10.48 19.24 18.36
C ASP A 181 11.22 18.55 19.52
N ALA A 182 12.30 19.19 19.98
CA ALA A 182 13.12 18.67 21.06
C ALA A 182 12.38 18.65 22.42
N ALA A 183 11.41 19.54 22.62
CA ALA A 183 10.65 19.63 23.86
C ALA A 183 9.64 18.47 23.99
N LEU A 184 9.05 18.06 22.88
CA LEU A 184 8.11 16.94 22.81
C LEU A 184 8.76 15.60 22.45
N GLY A 185 10.01 15.62 21.97
CA GLY A 185 10.70 14.42 21.46
C GLY A 185 10.04 13.88 20.19
N GLN A 186 9.55 14.77 19.33
CA GLN A 186 8.81 14.41 18.12
C GLN A 186 9.58 14.76 16.85
N LEU A 187 9.72 13.77 15.97
CA LEU A 187 10.29 13.93 14.63
C LEU A 187 9.18 13.88 13.59
N SER A 188 9.03 14.94 12.81
CA SER A 188 8.23 14.93 11.59
C SER A 188 9.08 14.43 10.44
N ILE A 189 8.60 13.40 9.71
CA ILE A 189 9.33 12.76 8.62
C ILE A 189 8.50 12.64 7.35
N GLU A 190 9.16 12.57 6.21
CA GLU A 190 8.60 12.08 4.95
C GLU A 190 9.34 10.81 4.52
N VAL A 191 8.58 9.80 4.09
CA VAL A 191 9.12 8.50 3.67
C VAL A 191 8.54 8.09 2.33
N HIS A 192 9.41 7.82 1.33
CA HIS A 192 9.04 7.15 0.09
C HIS A 192 9.65 5.74 0.10
N CYS A 193 8.82 4.70 -0.05
CA CYS A 193 9.27 3.33 0.16
C CYS A 193 8.51 2.30 -0.71
N SER A 194 9.11 1.12 -0.83
CA SER A 194 8.51 -0.04 -1.48
C SER A 194 7.29 -0.60 -0.74
N ALA A 195 6.52 -1.44 -1.42
CA ALA A 195 5.46 -2.22 -0.79
C ALA A 195 6.03 -3.09 0.35
N GLY A 196 5.23 -3.26 1.40
CA GLY A 196 5.61 -4.08 2.56
C GLY A 196 6.42 -3.37 3.63
N THR A 197 6.87 -2.13 3.40
CA THR A 197 7.56 -1.32 4.41
C THR A 197 6.58 -0.89 5.52
N TYR A 198 6.98 -1.09 6.77
CA TYR A 198 6.25 -0.66 7.97
C TYR A 198 6.91 0.58 8.57
N ILE A 199 6.22 1.72 8.52
CA ILE A 199 6.74 2.97 9.09
C ILE A 199 6.80 2.87 10.62
N ARG A 200 5.91 2.09 11.24
CA ARG A 200 5.95 1.76 12.67
C ARG A 200 7.26 1.08 13.08
N SER A 201 7.75 0.14 12.26
CA SER A 201 9.04 -0.49 12.52
C SER A 201 10.21 0.49 12.40
N ILE A 202 10.16 1.43 11.43
CA ILE A 202 11.18 2.50 11.35
C ILE A 202 11.18 3.34 12.65
N ALA A 203 10.01 3.70 13.16
CA ALA A 203 9.89 4.48 14.40
C ALA A 203 10.46 3.73 15.62
N ARG A 204 10.12 2.45 15.78
CA ARG A 204 10.66 1.58 16.82
C ARG A 204 12.18 1.45 16.72
N ASP A 205 12.67 1.06 15.54
CA ASP A 205 14.10 0.75 15.35
C ASP A 205 14.98 2.02 15.44
N LEU A 206 14.44 3.19 15.04
CA LEU A 206 15.11 4.49 15.27
C LEU A 206 15.23 4.79 16.75
N GLY A 207 14.14 4.63 17.51
CA GLY A 207 14.16 4.84 18.96
C GLY A 207 15.11 3.87 19.67
N ASP A 208 15.20 2.63 19.21
CA ASP A 208 16.14 1.63 19.71
C ASP A 208 17.59 2.01 19.40
N ARG A 209 17.85 2.49 18.19
CA ARG A 209 19.17 2.97 17.77
C ARG A 209 19.64 4.18 18.58
N ILE A 210 18.73 5.09 18.93
CA ILE A 210 19.00 6.25 19.80
C ILE A 210 19.14 5.82 21.27
N GLY A 211 18.58 4.67 21.68
CA GLY A 211 18.66 4.10 23.03
C GLY A 211 17.52 4.50 23.96
N CYS A 212 16.54 5.28 23.50
CA CYS A 212 15.42 5.74 24.32
C CYS A 212 14.08 5.03 24.04
N GLY A 213 14.01 4.21 22.96
CA GLY A 213 12.77 3.70 22.42
C GLY A 213 12.04 4.72 21.56
N GLY A 214 11.13 4.21 20.71
CA GLY A 214 10.34 5.04 19.82
C GLY A 214 9.09 4.33 19.33
N CYS A 215 8.07 5.09 18.95
CA CYS A 215 6.87 4.59 18.31
C CYS A 215 6.31 5.63 17.31
N LEU A 216 5.43 5.19 16.45
CA LEU A 216 4.76 6.08 15.50
C LEU A 216 3.63 6.83 16.21
N ALA A 217 3.67 8.17 16.21
CA ALA A 217 2.62 9.00 16.80
C ALA A 217 1.47 9.28 15.83
N SER A 218 1.80 9.55 14.55
CA SER A 218 0.80 9.76 13.52
C SER A 218 1.36 9.37 12.14
N LEU A 219 0.47 9.04 11.20
CA LEU A 219 0.85 8.71 9.84
C LEU A 219 -0.25 9.12 8.85
N ARG A 220 0.16 9.74 7.75
CA ARG A 220 -0.67 10.06 6.62
C ARG A 220 -0.03 9.55 5.33
N ARG A 221 -0.73 8.75 4.57
CA ARG A 221 -0.27 8.33 3.24
C ARG A 221 -0.60 9.40 2.23
N THR A 222 0.41 10.00 1.59
CA THR A 222 0.27 11.07 0.60
C THR A 222 0.26 10.54 -0.83
N GLN A 223 0.83 9.33 -1.05
CA GLN A 223 0.83 8.68 -2.37
C GLN A 223 0.74 7.16 -2.21
N ALA A 224 0.00 6.50 -3.12
CA ALA A 224 -0.03 5.04 -3.24
C ALA A 224 -0.46 4.64 -4.65
N LEU A 225 0.20 3.63 -5.22
CA LEU A 225 -0.14 3.02 -6.52
C LEU A 225 -0.22 4.02 -7.67
N GLY A 226 0.61 5.07 -7.66
CA GLY A 226 0.58 6.15 -8.64
C GLY A 226 -0.49 7.22 -8.41
N PHE A 227 -1.32 7.10 -7.37
CA PHE A 227 -2.31 8.11 -6.99
C PHE A 227 -1.80 9.00 -5.87
N HIS A 228 -2.18 10.28 -5.89
CA HIS A 228 -1.72 11.32 -4.98
C HIS A 228 -2.86 11.92 -4.16
N ALA A 229 -2.50 12.60 -3.05
CA ALA A 229 -3.47 13.18 -2.12
C ALA A 229 -4.42 14.21 -2.77
N HIS A 230 -3.95 14.97 -3.77
CA HIS A 230 -4.78 15.94 -4.49
C HIS A 230 -5.91 15.31 -5.34
N GLN A 231 -5.83 14.00 -5.63
CA GLN A 231 -6.86 13.24 -6.33
C GLN A 231 -7.86 12.58 -5.37
N ALA A 232 -7.59 12.67 -4.06
CA ALA A 232 -8.39 11.96 -3.07
C ALA A 232 -9.66 12.74 -2.71
N HIS A 233 -10.78 12.04 -2.70
CA HIS A 233 -12.08 12.54 -2.25
C HIS A 233 -12.32 12.15 -0.79
N PRO A 234 -13.04 12.94 -0.02
CA PRO A 234 -13.55 12.52 1.27
C PRO A 234 -14.34 11.21 1.13
N LEU A 235 -14.29 10.36 2.16
CA LEU A 235 -15.13 9.16 2.18
C LEU A 235 -16.61 9.59 2.21
N PRO A 236 -17.42 9.25 1.19
CA PRO A 236 -18.81 9.70 1.14
C PRO A 236 -19.60 9.19 2.34
N GLU A 237 -20.56 9.96 2.81
CA GLU A 237 -21.53 9.53 3.79
C GLU A 237 -22.40 8.39 3.24
N ARG A 238 -23.15 7.72 4.14
CA ARG A 238 -23.85 6.47 3.80
C ARG A 238 -24.80 6.61 2.60
N ASP A 239 -25.47 7.76 2.48
CA ASP A 239 -26.51 8.04 1.48
C ASP A 239 -26.10 9.13 0.48
N ALA A 240 -24.84 9.55 0.52
CA ALA A 240 -24.29 10.54 -0.40
C ALA A 240 -23.98 9.91 -1.77
N VAL A 241 -24.09 10.73 -2.82
CA VAL A 241 -23.66 10.35 -4.17
C VAL A 241 -22.14 10.11 -4.15
N PRO A 242 -21.67 8.93 -4.56
CA PRO A 242 -20.24 8.63 -4.56
C PRO A 242 -19.54 9.40 -5.68
N PRO A 243 -18.23 9.70 -5.54
CA PRO A 243 -17.44 10.35 -6.59
C PRO A 243 -17.41 9.52 -7.89
N ASP A 244 -17.30 10.19 -9.02
CA ASP A 244 -17.11 9.50 -10.30
C ASP A 244 -15.77 8.73 -10.31
N PRO A 245 -15.75 7.48 -10.79
CA PRO A 245 -14.52 6.72 -10.84
C PRO A 245 -13.59 7.25 -11.93
N LEU A 246 -12.30 7.34 -11.62
CA LEU A 246 -11.25 7.55 -12.60
C LEU A 246 -11.20 6.36 -13.55
N SER A 247 -11.21 6.63 -14.86
CA SER A 247 -11.03 5.58 -15.87
C SER A 247 -9.68 4.87 -15.66
N PRO A 248 -9.61 3.54 -15.80
CA PRO A 248 -8.34 2.83 -15.81
C PRO A 248 -7.35 3.33 -16.86
N LEU A 249 -7.84 3.90 -17.97
CA LEU A 249 -7.03 4.51 -19.02
C LEU A 249 -6.44 5.88 -18.62
N LEU A 250 -7.01 6.51 -17.60
CA LEU A 250 -6.54 7.80 -17.05
C LEU A 250 -5.81 7.61 -15.72
N ALA A 251 -5.69 6.38 -15.21
CA ALA A 251 -4.82 6.12 -14.08
C ALA A 251 -3.40 6.56 -14.45
N PRO A 252 -2.67 7.24 -13.53
CA PRO A 252 -1.34 7.82 -13.83
C PRO A 252 -0.26 6.73 -13.94
N VAL A 253 -0.56 5.65 -14.62
CA VAL A 253 0.38 4.59 -14.91
C VAL A 253 0.96 4.90 -16.28
N SER A 254 2.23 5.19 -16.33
CA SER A 254 2.95 5.17 -17.60
C SER A 254 2.93 3.75 -18.14
N TYR A 255 2.04 3.48 -19.08
CA TYR A 255 1.86 2.17 -19.72
C TYR A 255 3.03 1.78 -20.63
N THR A 256 4.16 2.48 -20.60
CA THR A 256 5.32 2.22 -21.48
C THR A 256 5.91 0.82 -21.30
N HIS A 257 5.43 0.01 -20.36
CA HIS A 257 5.93 -1.35 -20.10
C HIS A 257 4.85 -2.44 -19.97
N LEU A 258 3.58 -2.16 -20.27
CA LEU A 258 2.56 -3.20 -20.38
C LEU A 258 2.40 -3.67 -21.85
N THR A 259 3.47 -3.89 -22.55
CA THR A 259 3.45 -4.84 -23.66
C THR A 259 3.31 -6.23 -23.04
N LEU A 260 2.14 -6.81 -23.15
CA LEU A 260 1.98 -8.24 -22.92
C LEU A 260 3.06 -8.97 -23.75
N PRO A 261 3.84 -9.88 -23.16
CA PRO A 261 4.74 -10.69 -23.97
C PRO A 261 3.87 -11.41 -25.01
N THR A 262 4.09 -11.09 -26.26
CA THR A 262 3.55 -11.88 -27.37
C THR A 262 4.24 -13.23 -27.24
N ILE A 263 3.52 -14.25 -26.77
CA ILE A 263 4.01 -15.62 -26.83
C ILE A 263 4.08 -15.95 -28.32
N SER A 264 5.28 -15.82 -28.87
CA SER A 264 5.61 -16.36 -30.18
C SER A 264 5.64 -17.88 -30.01
N CYS A 265 4.57 -18.55 -30.38
CA CYS A 265 4.62 -19.99 -30.53
C CYS A 265 5.51 -20.29 -31.76
N VAL A 266 6.68 -20.89 -31.51
CA VAL A 266 7.47 -21.61 -32.51
C VAL A 266 6.96 -23.04 -32.58
#